data_4c4152491d6a115a9bf26d3c315f4ed9
#
_entry.id   4c4152491d6a115a9bf26d3c315f4ed9
#
_cell.length_a   1.000
_cell.length_b   1.000
_cell.length_c   1.000
_cell.angle_alpha   90.00
_cell.angle_beta   90.00
_cell.angle_gamma   90.00
#
_symmetry.space_group_name_H-M   'P 1'
#
loop_
_entity.id
_entity.type
_entity.pdbx_description
1 polymer ?
#
loop_
_entity_poly.entity_id
_entity_poly.type
_entity_poly.pdbx_seq_one_letter_code
_entity_poly.pdbx_strand_id
1 'polypeptide(L)'
;MPRICAGPPSRGTPRWVKIWIAVWKNRLKPYDLLSKDEVNTIHEQAMTILEEIGVDFLHDGARELFEKAGMRVEENRVRFERAFVLEQVARAPATFELQARNASRTVTLGGDNVVTAPVYGPPFVTDLERGRRGATIEDFTNFDKMSQAVEQIHCAGGTTVEPEDLPLGTRHLDMVYSHLRWTDKPFMGSVISTEGARDTIEMASIALGGRDKIEKTPAIISLINVNSPLRYDDRMLGALFEYSQAGQPVIVTPFLMAGAMSPMGLAGTVAQQTAEALAGIALVQLIRPGTPSVYGSFLTNTDMQSGSPAFGTPESAMGILASAQMARHYKLPFRGGGALTSSKAPDAQAAYESMMCMWPTILGRVNFVLHAAGWLESALLASYEKFIIDVEQLRMFEWILGHGLPVDEEGLAMDALREVGPGGHFLGAEHTMRHYRTGFYRPWISSTENFDRWQRFGSRTTEVVAAERWKQLLAEYPDPGIDPGVDEELKTFIARRKTEIGADA
;
A
#
# COMPACT_ATOMS: atom_id res chain seq x y z
N MET A 1 -0.96 -3.78 -31.93
CA MET A 1 0.42 -3.43 -32.38
C MET A 1 1.40 -4.32 -31.64
N PRO A 2 2.39 -4.92 -32.29
CA PRO A 2 3.21 -5.98 -31.69
C PRO A 2 4.11 -5.47 -30.57
N ARG A 3 4.28 -6.32 -29.56
CA ARG A 3 5.21 -6.13 -28.43
C ARG A 3 6.65 -6.02 -28.95
N ILE A 4 7.32 -4.93 -28.65
CA ILE A 4 8.77 -4.83 -28.82
C ILE A 4 9.38 -5.25 -27.48
N CYS A 5 9.91 -6.47 -27.42
CA CYS A 5 10.83 -6.88 -26.37
C CYS A 5 12.11 -6.06 -26.54
N ALA A 6 12.39 -5.16 -25.62
CA ALA A 6 13.62 -4.38 -25.61
C ALA A 6 14.76 -5.27 -25.10
N GLY A 7 15.72 -5.56 -25.97
CA GLY A 7 17.04 -6.05 -25.60
C GLY A 7 17.83 -5.01 -24.82
N PRO A 8 19.00 -5.36 -24.24
CA PRO A 8 19.80 -4.42 -23.44
C PRO A 8 20.15 -3.18 -24.27
N PRO A 9 20.14 -1.97 -23.66
CA PRO A 9 20.36 -0.72 -24.38
C PRO A 9 21.76 -0.67 -25.00
N SER A 10 21.79 -0.36 -26.31
CA SER A 10 23.02 -0.06 -27.03
C SER A 10 23.66 1.24 -26.52
N ARG A 11 24.99 1.30 -26.54
CA ARG A 11 25.76 2.53 -26.20
C ARG A 11 25.23 3.69 -27.04
N GLY A 12 24.65 4.72 -26.37
CA GLY A 12 24.15 5.92 -27.02
C GLY A 12 22.67 6.23 -26.81
N THR A 13 21.90 5.39 -26.13
CA THR A 13 20.50 5.71 -25.81
C THR A 13 20.45 6.72 -24.65
N PRO A 14 19.80 7.90 -24.80
CA PRO A 14 19.64 8.84 -23.72
C PRO A 14 18.98 8.18 -22.51
N ARG A 15 19.42 8.51 -21.30
CA ARG A 15 18.97 7.95 -20.01
C ARG A 15 17.47 8.11 -19.75
N TRP A 16 16.77 8.88 -20.54
CA TRP A 16 15.33 9.12 -20.55
C TRP A 16 14.47 8.12 -21.35
N VAL A 17 15.09 7.18 -22.05
CA VAL A 17 14.35 6.09 -22.68
C VAL A 17 14.07 5.04 -21.64
N LYS A 18 12.82 4.99 -21.21
CA LYS A 18 12.17 4.04 -20.32
C LYS A 18 12.97 2.79 -19.99
N ILE A 19 13.50 2.73 -18.78
CA ILE A 19 13.65 1.49 -18.05
C ILE A 19 12.34 1.32 -17.30
N TRP A 20 11.52 0.37 -17.69
CA TRP A 20 10.36 -0.08 -16.94
C TRP A 20 10.89 -0.69 -15.64
N ILE A 21 10.75 0.02 -14.54
CA ILE A 21 11.19 -0.46 -13.22
C ILE A 21 9.95 -1.11 -12.59
N ALA A 22 9.99 -2.40 -12.37
CA ALA A 22 8.90 -3.16 -11.76
C ALA A 22 8.52 -2.66 -10.35
N VAL A 23 9.42 -1.93 -9.69
CA VAL A 23 9.23 -1.30 -8.38
C VAL A 23 9.96 0.04 -8.39
N TRP A 24 9.36 1.07 -7.86
CA TRP A 24 10.01 2.37 -7.78
C TRP A 24 11.18 2.33 -6.78
N LYS A 25 12.30 2.90 -7.21
CA LYS A 25 13.47 3.14 -6.36
C LYS A 25 13.44 4.60 -5.89
N ASN A 26 13.16 4.81 -4.62
CA ASN A 26 13.19 6.15 -4.04
C ASN A 26 14.62 6.53 -3.65
N ARG A 27 15.29 7.25 -4.54
CA ARG A 27 16.66 7.73 -4.35
C ARG A 27 16.76 9.07 -3.63
N LEU A 28 15.62 9.70 -3.31
CA LEU A 28 15.62 10.95 -2.56
C LEU A 28 16.15 10.68 -1.15
N LYS A 29 16.94 11.62 -0.62
CA LYS A 29 17.34 11.56 0.78
C LYS A 29 16.06 11.63 1.63
N PRO A 30 15.85 10.71 2.60
CA PRO A 30 14.68 10.77 3.45
C PRO A 30 14.66 12.09 4.23
N TYR A 31 13.48 12.66 4.34
CA TYR A 31 13.27 13.83 5.18
C TYR A 31 13.06 13.39 6.63
N ASP A 32 13.88 13.90 7.51
CA ASP A 32 13.80 13.66 8.94
C ASP A 32 13.08 14.83 9.62
N LEU A 33 11.87 14.60 10.11
CA LEU A 33 11.07 15.57 10.86
C LEU A 33 11.62 15.76 12.28
N LEU A 34 12.06 14.66 12.89
CA LEU A 34 12.53 14.59 14.28
C LEU A 34 14.05 14.53 14.30
N SER A 35 14.66 15.15 15.30
CA SER A 35 16.06 14.95 15.65
C SER A 35 16.29 13.53 16.20
N LYS A 36 17.55 13.11 16.29
CA LYS A 36 17.90 11.81 16.88
C LYS A 36 17.46 11.69 18.34
N ASP A 37 17.55 12.76 19.10
CA ASP A 37 17.17 12.79 20.53
C ASP A 37 15.65 12.66 20.68
N GLU A 38 14.87 13.30 19.82
CA GLU A 38 13.41 13.15 19.79
C GLU A 38 12.98 11.73 19.38
N VAL A 39 13.64 11.12 18.40
CA VAL A 39 13.42 9.70 18.03
C VAL A 39 13.71 8.80 19.24
N ASN A 40 14.83 9.02 19.95
CA ASN A 40 15.16 8.26 21.15
C ASN A 40 14.14 8.48 22.28
N THR A 41 13.65 9.71 22.47
CA THR A 41 12.59 10.00 23.45
C THR A 41 11.31 9.22 23.16
N ILE A 42 10.88 9.16 21.90
CA ILE A 42 9.72 8.38 21.48
C ILE A 42 9.99 6.87 21.68
N HIS A 43 11.18 6.41 21.35
CA HIS A 43 11.59 5.02 21.60
C HIS A 43 11.51 4.66 23.09
N GLU A 44 12.11 5.45 23.97
CA GLU A 44 12.07 5.21 25.43
C GLU A 44 10.65 5.21 25.96
N GLN A 45 9.79 6.12 25.49
CA GLN A 45 8.38 6.14 25.86
C GLN A 45 7.65 4.86 25.39
N ALA A 46 7.92 4.37 24.18
CA ALA A 46 7.35 3.13 23.67
C ALA A 46 7.79 1.92 24.51
N MET A 47 9.06 1.86 24.92
CA MET A 47 9.56 0.82 25.81
C MET A 47 8.88 0.89 27.20
N THR A 48 8.75 2.08 27.77
CA THR A 48 8.03 2.28 29.04
C THR A 48 6.57 1.82 28.95
N ILE A 49 5.88 2.10 27.84
CA ILE A 49 4.50 1.59 27.60
C ILE A 49 4.48 0.06 27.65
N LEU A 50 5.43 -0.61 26.98
CA LEU A 50 5.51 -2.06 26.95
C LEU A 50 5.86 -2.68 28.30
N GLU A 51 6.74 -2.05 29.09
CA GLU A 51 7.19 -2.55 30.39
C GLU A 51 6.17 -2.31 31.50
N GLU A 52 5.60 -1.11 31.58
CA GLU A 52 4.76 -0.69 32.70
C GLU A 52 3.26 -0.92 32.45
N ILE A 53 2.77 -0.60 31.23
CA ILE A 53 1.35 -0.72 30.88
C ILE A 53 1.08 -2.09 30.27
N GLY A 54 1.88 -2.52 29.27
CA GLY A 54 1.71 -3.74 28.51
C GLY A 54 0.64 -3.64 27.43
N VAL A 55 0.38 -4.77 26.78
CA VAL A 55 -0.59 -4.92 25.66
C VAL A 55 -1.48 -6.13 25.94
N ASP A 56 -2.78 -5.99 25.69
CA ASP A 56 -3.74 -7.08 25.83
C ASP A 56 -3.78 -7.96 24.57
N PHE A 57 -3.61 -9.26 24.73
CA PHE A 57 -3.73 -10.26 23.68
C PHE A 57 -4.92 -11.18 23.98
N LEU A 58 -5.98 -11.09 23.19
CA LEU A 58 -7.21 -11.85 23.42
C LEU A 58 -7.17 -13.29 22.82
N HIS A 59 -6.00 -13.79 22.49
CA HIS A 59 -5.78 -15.13 21.93
C HIS A 59 -4.90 -15.97 22.87
N ASP A 60 -5.39 -17.14 23.29
CA ASP A 60 -4.70 -17.99 24.27
C ASP A 60 -3.30 -18.38 23.84
N GLY A 61 -3.14 -18.85 22.59
CA GLY A 61 -1.84 -19.25 22.07
C GLY A 61 -0.80 -18.12 22.02
N ALA A 62 -1.23 -16.85 21.87
CA ALA A 62 -0.32 -15.71 21.92
C ALA A 62 0.21 -15.51 23.35
N ARG A 63 -0.68 -15.57 24.34
CA ARG A 63 -0.30 -15.42 25.76
C ARG A 63 0.62 -16.55 26.22
N GLU A 64 0.29 -17.80 25.84
CA GLU A 64 1.14 -18.95 26.12
C GLU A 64 2.55 -18.84 25.54
N LEU A 65 2.68 -18.31 24.30
CA LEU A 65 4.00 -18.10 23.70
C LEU A 65 4.80 -17.04 24.46
N PHE A 66 4.17 -15.94 24.87
CA PHE A 66 4.84 -14.90 25.66
C PHE A 66 5.21 -15.40 27.06
N GLU A 67 4.35 -16.15 27.72
CA GLU A 67 4.63 -16.74 29.03
C GLU A 67 5.81 -17.70 28.96
N LYS A 68 5.84 -18.61 27.95
CA LYS A 68 6.95 -19.53 27.68
C LYS A 68 8.25 -18.79 27.38
N ALA A 69 8.16 -17.59 26.79
CA ALA A 69 9.30 -16.72 26.53
C ALA A 69 9.74 -15.89 27.76
N GLY A 70 9.08 -16.09 28.93
CA GLY A 70 9.42 -15.42 30.19
C GLY A 70 8.79 -14.05 30.41
N MET A 71 7.84 -13.65 29.56
CA MET A 71 7.11 -12.40 29.75
C MET A 71 6.08 -12.51 30.87
N ARG A 72 5.80 -11.40 31.53
CA ARG A 72 4.78 -11.34 32.58
C ARG A 72 3.39 -11.28 31.94
N VAL A 73 2.61 -12.34 32.12
CA VAL A 73 1.23 -12.44 31.64
C VAL A 73 0.27 -12.39 32.82
N GLU A 74 -0.67 -11.45 32.81
CA GLU A 74 -1.73 -11.27 33.80
C GLU A 74 -3.07 -11.18 33.07
N GLU A 75 -3.90 -12.21 33.15
CA GLU A 75 -5.12 -12.37 32.36
C GLU A 75 -4.81 -12.23 30.84
N ASN A 76 -5.28 -11.15 30.20
CA ASN A 76 -4.99 -10.89 28.79
C ASN A 76 -3.75 -10.02 28.58
N ARG A 77 -3.23 -9.40 29.65
CA ARG A 77 -2.18 -8.40 29.61
C ARG A 77 -0.80 -9.02 29.61
N VAL A 78 -0.01 -8.69 28.61
CA VAL A 78 1.40 -9.05 28.51
C VAL A 78 2.24 -7.79 28.74
N ARG A 79 3.16 -7.85 29.73
CA ARG A 79 4.21 -6.84 29.92
C ARG A 79 5.53 -7.42 29.45
N PHE A 80 6.29 -6.58 28.78
CA PHE A 80 7.47 -6.99 28.04
C PHE A 80 8.73 -6.45 28.70
N GLU A 81 9.81 -7.22 28.63
CA GLU A 81 11.15 -6.71 28.85
C GLU A 81 11.65 -6.07 27.55
N ARG A 82 12.16 -4.83 27.60
CA ARG A 82 12.65 -4.13 26.40
C ARG A 82 13.70 -4.92 25.62
N ALA A 83 14.63 -5.57 26.31
CA ALA A 83 15.66 -6.38 25.69
C ALA A 83 15.07 -7.52 24.84
N PHE A 84 14.03 -8.18 25.35
CA PHE A 84 13.31 -9.21 24.64
C PHE A 84 12.66 -8.67 23.36
N VAL A 85 11.92 -7.55 23.47
CA VAL A 85 11.25 -6.96 22.30
C VAL A 85 12.25 -6.59 21.22
N LEU A 86 13.34 -5.93 21.58
CA LEU A 86 14.37 -5.50 20.63
C LEU A 86 15.07 -6.69 19.98
N GLU A 87 15.33 -7.77 20.73
CA GLU A 87 15.90 -9.00 20.21
C GLU A 87 14.95 -9.64 19.17
N GLN A 88 13.65 -9.79 19.50
CA GLN A 88 12.68 -10.36 18.57
C GLN A 88 12.56 -9.51 17.31
N VAL A 89 12.37 -8.20 17.45
CA VAL A 89 12.25 -7.27 16.32
C VAL A 89 13.47 -7.32 15.38
N ALA A 90 14.67 -7.46 15.94
CA ALA A 90 15.91 -7.55 15.16
C ALA A 90 16.02 -8.82 14.28
N ARG A 91 15.18 -9.82 14.50
CA ARG A 91 15.12 -11.05 13.67
C ARG A 91 14.37 -10.83 12.35
N ALA A 92 13.50 -9.82 12.28
CA ALA A 92 12.76 -9.50 11.07
C ALA A 92 13.70 -8.98 9.97
N PRO A 93 13.60 -9.50 8.72
CA PRO A 93 14.46 -9.05 7.63
C PRO A 93 14.12 -7.61 7.23
N ALA A 94 15.16 -6.78 7.02
CA ALA A 94 15.01 -5.39 6.58
C ALA A 94 14.49 -5.26 5.14
N THR A 95 14.63 -6.32 4.33
CA THR A 95 14.12 -6.41 2.95
C THR A 95 13.70 -7.84 2.65
N PHE A 96 12.66 -8.00 1.84
CA PHE A 96 12.21 -9.31 1.38
C PHE A 96 11.52 -9.19 0.03
N GLU A 97 11.42 -10.32 -0.69
CA GLU A 97 10.65 -10.41 -1.92
C GLU A 97 9.22 -10.86 -1.62
N LEU A 98 8.26 -10.31 -2.37
CA LEU A 98 6.87 -10.75 -2.40
C LEU A 98 6.59 -11.24 -3.83
N GLN A 99 6.47 -12.56 -3.96
CA GLN A 99 6.33 -13.24 -5.23
C GLN A 99 4.99 -12.93 -5.89
N ALA A 100 5.02 -12.68 -7.19
CA ALA A 100 3.85 -12.55 -8.02
C ALA A 100 3.60 -13.84 -8.82
N ARG A 101 2.37 -14.05 -9.30
CA ARG A 101 2.04 -15.12 -10.23
C ARG A 101 2.83 -14.99 -11.54
N ASN A 102 3.06 -13.77 -12.00
CA ASN A 102 4.02 -13.45 -13.05
C ASN A 102 5.35 -13.04 -12.40
N ALA A 103 6.39 -13.84 -12.57
CA ALA A 103 7.70 -13.58 -11.96
C ALA A 103 8.27 -12.17 -12.26
N SER A 104 7.95 -11.59 -13.43
CA SER A 104 8.38 -10.23 -13.79
C SER A 104 7.68 -9.13 -12.96
N ARG A 105 6.62 -9.46 -12.23
CA ARG A 105 5.86 -8.58 -11.34
C ARG A 105 6.20 -8.80 -9.86
N THR A 106 7.12 -9.72 -9.53
CA THR A 106 7.63 -9.90 -8.18
C THR A 106 8.23 -8.59 -7.67
N VAL A 107 7.89 -8.21 -6.45
CA VAL A 107 8.32 -6.94 -5.84
C VAL A 107 9.24 -7.18 -4.65
N THR A 108 10.14 -6.24 -4.40
CA THR A 108 10.96 -6.20 -3.18
C THR A 108 10.43 -5.13 -2.25
N LEU A 109 10.16 -5.46 -1.00
CA LEU A 109 9.82 -4.51 0.06
C LEU A 109 11.04 -4.21 0.92
N GLY A 110 11.09 -2.98 1.44
CA GLY A 110 12.19 -2.49 2.28
C GLY A 110 13.27 -1.73 1.52
N GLY A 111 14.22 -1.15 2.24
CA GLY A 111 15.27 -0.29 1.68
C GLY A 111 14.69 0.91 0.92
N ASP A 112 15.16 1.12 -0.30
CA ASP A 112 14.74 2.22 -1.18
C ASP A 112 13.52 1.87 -2.06
N ASN A 113 12.93 0.70 -1.91
CA ASN A 113 11.82 0.26 -2.74
C ASN A 113 10.50 0.86 -2.27
N VAL A 114 9.64 1.24 -3.21
CA VAL A 114 8.27 1.72 -2.96
C VAL A 114 7.30 0.84 -3.73
N VAL A 115 6.45 0.12 -3.02
CA VAL A 115 5.38 -0.73 -3.54
C VAL A 115 4.05 -0.08 -3.23
N THR A 116 3.20 0.08 -4.22
CA THR A 116 1.88 0.70 -4.09
C THR A 116 0.78 -0.33 -4.22
N ALA A 117 -0.28 -0.15 -3.44
CA ALA A 117 -1.50 -0.94 -3.50
C ALA A 117 -2.74 -0.01 -3.49
N PRO A 118 -3.88 -0.41 -4.07
CA PRO A 118 -5.06 0.42 -4.17
C PRO A 118 -5.73 0.67 -2.81
N VAL A 119 -6.89 1.28 -2.83
CA VAL A 119 -7.80 1.45 -1.68
C VAL A 119 -8.07 0.11 -0.99
N TYR A 120 -8.33 0.15 0.33
CA TYR A 120 -8.57 -1.04 1.15
C TYR A 120 -9.68 -0.76 2.18
N GLY A 121 -10.71 -1.61 2.22
CA GLY A 121 -11.69 -1.71 3.29
C GLY A 121 -13.01 -0.96 3.15
N PRO A 122 -13.27 -0.06 2.16
CA PRO A 122 -14.52 0.67 2.13
C PRO A 122 -15.72 -0.23 1.78
N PRO A 123 -16.85 -0.09 2.50
CA PRO A 123 -18.08 -0.81 2.19
C PRO A 123 -18.87 -0.18 1.05
N PHE A 124 -18.57 1.07 0.69
CA PHE A 124 -19.26 1.79 -0.37
C PHE A 124 -18.35 2.10 -1.55
N VAL A 125 -18.97 2.25 -2.70
CA VAL A 125 -18.33 2.62 -3.96
C VAL A 125 -19.11 3.74 -4.63
N THR A 126 -18.41 4.59 -5.40
CA THR A 126 -19.06 5.65 -6.18
C THR A 126 -18.44 5.78 -7.56
N ASP A 127 -19.26 6.20 -8.51
CA ASP A 127 -18.88 6.73 -9.81
C ASP A 127 -19.83 7.87 -10.20
N LEU A 128 -19.46 8.67 -11.22
CA LEU A 128 -20.24 9.84 -11.64
C LEU A 128 -21.66 9.50 -12.15
N GLU A 129 -21.91 8.28 -12.60
CA GLU A 129 -23.19 7.90 -13.20
C GLU A 129 -24.16 7.34 -12.18
N ARG A 130 -23.68 6.48 -11.26
CA ARG A 130 -24.50 5.73 -10.30
C ARG A 130 -24.48 6.32 -8.91
N GLY A 131 -23.52 7.21 -8.63
CA GLY A 131 -23.37 7.79 -7.31
C GLY A 131 -22.91 6.78 -6.24
N ARG A 132 -23.03 7.15 -4.95
CA ARG A 132 -22.64 6.34 -3.79
C ARG A 132 -23.60 5.17 -3.59
N ARG A 133 -23.09 3.94 -3.48
CA ARG A 133 -23.84 2.71 -3.28
C ARG A 133 -23.01 1.67 -2.53
N GLY A 134 -23.64 0.58 -2.02
CA GLY A 134 -22.96 -0.59 -1.51
C GLY A 134 -22.07 -1.21 -2.58
N ALA A 135 -20.91 -1.69 -2.18
CA ALA A 135 -19.96 -2.33 -3.09
C ALA A 135 -20.42 -3.77 -3.43
N THR A 136 -20.09 -4.23 -4.64
CA THR A 136 -20.38 -5.58 -5.13
C THR A 136 -19.10 -6.32 -5.50
N ILE A 137 -19.20 -7.64 -5.71
CA ILE A 137 -18.06 -8.43 -6.22
C ILE A 137 -17.65 -7.99 -7.63
N GLU A 138 -18.57 -7.43 -8.41
CA GLU A 138 -18.26 -6.82 -9.70
C GLU A 138 -17.38 -5.58 -9.51
N ASP A 139 -17.71 -4.71 -8.55
CA ASP A 139 -16.87 -3.54 -8.22
C ASP A 139 -15.48 -3.98 -7.75
N PHE A 140 -15.40 -4.98 -6.88
CA PHE A 140 -14.14 -5.58 -6.44
C PHE A 140 -13.28 -6.05 -7.62
N THR A 141 -13.89 -6.83 -8.52
CA THR A 141 -13.24 -7.34 -9.73
C THR A 141 -12.80 -6.20 -10.68
N ASN A 142 -13.59 -5.14 -10.78
CA ASN A 142 -13.23 -3.98 -11.59
C ASN A 142 -12.02 -3.24 -11.02
N PHE A 143 -11.90 -3.09 -9.71
CA PHE A 143 -10.69 -2.53 -9.08
C PHE A 143 -9.47 -3.42 -9.30
N ASP A 144 -9.60 -4.76 -9.26
CA ASP A 144 -8.53 -5.68 -9.61
C ASP A 144 -8.07 -5.49 -11.06
N LYS A 145 -9.02 -5.42 -11.99
CA LYS A 145 -8.72 -5.20 -13.42
C LYS A 145 -8.07 -3.84 -13.66
N MET A 146 -8.53 -2.78 -13.01
CA MET A 146 -7.90 -1.47 -13.10
C MET A 146 -6.48 -1.50 -12.50
N SER A 147 -6.30 -2.15 -11.35
CA SER A 147 -4.99 -2.33 -10.72
C SER A 147 -4.03 -3.13 -11.60
N GLN A 148 -4.52 -4.14 -12.33
CA GLN A 148 -3.73 -4.89 -13.32
C GLN A 148 -3.33 -4.02 -14.51
N ALA A 149 -4.27 -3.18 -14.99
CA ALA A 149 -4.08 -2.39 -16.22
C ALA A 149 -3.10 -1.22 -16.07
N VAL A 150 -2.83 -0.74 -14.84
CA VAL A 150 -1.91 0.37 -14.58
C VAL A 150 -0.61 -0.11 -13.95
N GLU A 151 0.51 0.41 -14.43
CA GLU A 151 1.85 0.02 -13.94
C GLU A 151 2.18 0.64 -12.57
N GLN A 152 1.52 1.75 -12.22
CA GLN A 152 1.73 2.48 -10.97
C GLN A 152 1.16 1.79 -9.74
N ILE A 153 0.39 0.72 -9.90
CA ILE A 153 -0.07 -0.16 -8.81
C ILE A 153 0.72 -1.46 -8.90
N HIS A 154 1.52 -1.74 -7.88
CA HIS A 154 2.45 -2.88 -7.88
C HIS A 154 1.89 -4.13 -7.21
N CYS A 155 0.93 -3.96 -6.29
CA CYS A 155 0.23 -5.03 -5.58
C CYS A 155 -1.28 -4.88 -5.86
N ALA A 156 -1.98 -5.97 -6.13
CA ALA A 156 -3.41 -5.94 -6.44
C ALA A 156 -4.28 -5.42 -5.29
N GLY A 157 -3.75 -5.46 -4.07
CA GLY A 157 -4.47 -5.07 -2.86
C GLY A 157 -5.00 -6.29 -2.09
N GLY A 158 -5.93 -6.03 -1.19
CA GLY A 158 -6.61 -7.05 -0.39
C GLY A 158 -8.12 -6.84 -0.45
N THR A 159 -8.77 -6.48 0.65
CA THR A 159 -10.18 -6.07 0.64
C THR A 159 -10.33 -4.71 -0.04
N THR A 160 -10.19 -4.65 -1.34
CA THR A 160 -10.23 -3.39 -2.11
C THR A 160 -11.55 -2.64 -1.87
N VAL A 161 -12.66 -3.36 -1.86
CA VAL A 161 -13.98 -2.95 -1.35
C VAL A 161 -14.61 -4.14 -0.63
N GLU A 162 -15.63 -3.92 0.20
CA GLU A 162 -16.37 -5.00 0.85
C GLU A 162 -17.64 -5.37 0.07
N PRO A 163 -17.68 -6.49 -0.67
CA PRO A 163 -18.86 -6.92 -1.41
C PRO A 163 -20.03 -7.21 -0.47
N GLU A 164 -21.16 -6.50 -0.63
CA GLU A 164 -22.39 -6.69 0.14
C GLU A 164 -23.33 -7.72 -0.49
N ASP A 165 -23.11 -8.07 -1.76
CA ASP A 165 -23.89 -9.03 -2.54
C ASP A 165 -23.46 -10.50 -2.32
N LEU A 166 -22.44 -10.74 -1.49
CA LEU A 166 -21.96 -12.07 -1.14
C LEU A 166 -22.14 -12.37 0.36
N PRO A 167 -22.39 -13.65 0.73
CA PRO A 167 -22.47 -14.07 2.13
C PRO A 167 -21.19 -13.76 2.90
N LEU A 168 -21.30 -13.16 4.07
CA LEU A 168 -20.18 -12.67 4.88
C LEU A 168 -19.15 -13.78 5.20
N GLY A 169 -19.63 -14.99 5.55
CA GLY A 169 -18.78 -16.11 5.92
C GLY A 169 -17.94 -16.68 4.79
N THR A 170 -18.34 -16.51 3.51
CA THR A 170 -17.67 -17.12 2.36
C THR A 170 -17.11 -16.15 1.35
N ARG A 171 -17.43 -14.86 1.44
CA ARG A 171 -17.02 -13.84 0.44
C ARG A 171 -15.52 -13.74 0.23
N HIS A 172 -14.70 -14.06 1.25
CA HIS A 172 -13.25 -14.07 1.15
C HIS A 172 -12.73 -14.99 0.04
N LEU A 173 -13.43 -16.12 -0.21
CA LEU A 173 -13.06 -17.05 -1.26
C LEU A 173 -13.19 -16.41 -2.65
N ASP A 174 -14.30 -15.69 -2.90
CA ASP A 174 -14.53 -15.00 -4.17
C ASP A 174 -13.57 -13.82 -4.35
N MET A 175 -13.27 -13.09 -3.27
CA MET A 175 -12.33 -11.96 -3.29
C MET A 175 -10.89 -12.42 -3.59
N VAL A 176 -10.42 -13.48 -2.93
CA VAL A 176 -9.10 -14.07 -3.20
C VAL A 176 -9.03 -14.64 -4.61
N TYR A 177 -10.10 -15.31 -5.08
CA TYR A 177 -10.20 -15.78 -6.45
C TYR A 177 -10.10 -14.61 -7.45
N SER A 178 -10.75 -13.48 -7.18
CA SER A 178 -10.66 -12.30 -8.03
C SER A 178 -9.22 -11.82 -8.19
N HIS A 179 -8.47 -11.69 -7.10
CA HIS A 179 -7.04 -11.35 -7.18
C HIS A 179 -6.26 -12.35 -8.03
N LEU A 180 -6.41 -13.64 -7.77
CA LEU A 180 -5.68 -14.69 -8.47
C LEU A 180 -6.06 -14.82 -9.94
N ARG A 181 -7.33 -14.58 -10.29
CA ARG A 181 -7.83 -14.72 -11.67
C ARG A 181 -7.55 -13.48 -12.52
N TRP A 182 -7.80 -12.28 -11.97
CA TRP A 182 -7.82 -11.06 -12.74
C TRP A 182 -6.54 -10.24 -12.64
N THR A 183 -5.59 -10.66 -11.80
CA THR A 183 -4.26 -10.04 -11.74
C THR A 183 -3.15 -11.09 -11.80
N ASP A 184 -1.95 -10.68 -12.21
CA ASP A 184 -0.72 -11.48 -12.11
C ASP A 184 0.31 -10.85 -11.16
N LYS A 185 -0.13 -9.85 -10.37
CA LYS A 185 0.64 -9.12 -9.35
C LYS A 185 0.57 -9.81 -7.99
N PRO A 186 1.44 -9.47 -7.02
CA PRO A 186 1.25 -9.87 -5.64
C PRO A 186 -0.07 -9.34 -5.08
N PHE A 187 -0.60 -9.97 -4.03
CA PHE A 187 -1.85 -9.56 -3.40
C PHE A 187 -1.78 -9.66 -1.87
N MET A 188 -2.76 -9.08 -1.20
CA MET A 188 -2.91 -9.15 0.25
C MET A 188 -3.93 -10.21 0.62
N GLY A 189 -3.61 -10.98 1.66
CA GLY A 189 -4.47 -12.06 2.14
C GLY A 189 -5.62 -11.59 3.00
N SER A 190 -6.67 -12.44 3.08
CA SER A 190 -7.81 -12.23 3.96
C SER A 190 -7.40 -12.34 5.44
N VAL A 191 -7.89 -11.43 6.27
CA VAL A 191 -7.67 -11.40 7.72
C VAL A 191 -8.99 -11.33 8.50
N ILE A 192 -10.11 -11.66 7.82
CA ILE A 192 -11.44 -11.58 8.43
C ILE A 192 -11.70 -12.68 9.44
N SER A 193 -10.98 -13.80 9.34
CA SER A 193 -11.00 -14.92 10.28
C SER A 193 -9.73 -15.77 10.14
N THR A 194 -9.50 -16.68 11.08
CA THR A 194 -8.45 -17.70 11.00
C THR A 194 -8.63 -18.59 9.78
N GLU A 195 -9.87 -19.02 9.51
CA GLU A 195 -10.25 -19.84 8.36
C GLU A 195 -10.00 -19.09 7.05
N GLY A 196 -10.35 -17.80 6.99
CA GLY A 196 -10.10 -16.97 5.80
C GLY A 196 -8.62 -16.83 5.48
N ALA A 197 -7.75 -16.78 6.49
CA ALA A 197 -6.31 -16.81 6.31
C ALA A 197 -5.82 -18.17 5.78
N ARG A 198 -6.29 -19.28 6.33
CA ARG A 198 -5.98 -20.64 5.86
C ARG A 198 -6.42 -20.85 4.42
N ASP A 199 -7.66 -20.48 4.10
CA ASP A 199 -8.20 -20.59 2.73
C ASP A 199 -7.39 -19.76 1.74
N THR A 200 -6.98 -18.54 2.12
CA THR A 200 -6.10 -17.69 1.28
C THR A 200 -4.76 -18.38 1.01
N ILE A 201 -4.13 -18.95 2.03
CA ILE A 201 -2.84 -19.64 1.90
C ILE A 201 -2.98 -20.84 0.97
N GLU A 202 -4.07 -21.59 1.09
CA GLU A 202 -4.34 -22.78 0.26
C GLU A 202 -4.59 -22.39 -1.20
N MET A 203 -5.42 -21.37 -1.43
CA MET A 203 -5.69 -20.87 -2.78
C MET A 203 -4.42 -20.30 -3.45
N ALA A 204 -3.58 -19.58 -2.70
CA ALA A 204 -2.28 -19.13 -3.19
C ALA A 204 -1.34 -20.30 -3.51
N SER A 205 -1.37 -21.36 -2.68
CA SER A 205 -0.58 -22.58 -2.93
C SER A 205 -0.98 -23.24 -4.24
N ILE A 206 -2.28 -23.38 -4.50
CA ILE A 206 -2.81 -23.89 -5.78
C ILE A 206 -2.30 -23.01 -6.94
N ALA A 207 -2.48 -21.69 -6.83
CA ALA A 207 -2.18 -20.76 -7.91
C ALA A 207 -0.69 -20.62 -8.23
N LEU A 208 0.19 -20.83 -7.25
CA LEU A 208 1.64 -20.64 -7.37
C LEU A 208 2.43 -21.95 -7.42
N GLY A 209 1.73 -23.09 -7.44
CA GLY A 209 2.33 -24.40 -7.70
C GLY A 209 2.90 -25.09 -6.47
N GLY A 210 2.28 -24.88 -5.31
CA GLY A 210 2.45 -25.69 -4.11
C GLY A 210 2.88 -24.92 -2.86
N ARG A 211 2.54 -25.49 -1.71
CA ARG A 211 2.84 -24.94 -0.38
C ARG A 211 4.32 -24.67 -0.18
N ASP A 212 5.18 -25.60 -0.58
CA ASP A 212 6.63 -25.50 -0.45
C ASP A 212 7.22 -24.28 -1.18
N LYS A 213 6.58 -23.83 -2.26
CA LYS A 213 7.04 -22.66 -3.01
C LYS A 213 6.75 -21.38 -2.26
N ILE A 214 5.52 -21.21 -1.75
CA ILE A 214 5.14 -20.00 -1.04
C ILE A 214 5.82 -19.90 0.33
N GLU A 215 6.17 -21.02 0.95
CA GLU A 215 6.94 -21.02 2.22
C GLU A 215 8.41 -20.66 2.03
N LYS A 216 8.96 -20.87 0.84
CA LYS A 216 10.35 -20.48 0.49
C LYS A 216 10.43 -19.03 0.05
N THR A 217 9.46 -18.56 -0.73
CA THR A 217 9.38 -17.18 -1.20
C THR A 217 7.99 -16.66 -0.92
N PRO A 218 7.83 -15.71 0.01
CA PRO A 218 6.54 -15.16 0.37
C PRO A 218 5.74 -14.66 -0.84
N ALA A 219 4.45 -14.94 -0.85
CA ALA A 219 3.56 -14.60 -1.97
C ALA A 219 2.31 -13.82 -1.53
N ILE A 220 2.02 -13.84 -0.24
CA ILE A 220 0.84 -13.19 0.36
C ILE A 220 1.33 -12.25 1.45
N ILE A 221 0.93 -10.98 1.39
CA ILE A 221 1.17 -10.06 2.49
C ILE A 221 -0.14 -9.83 3.25
N SER A 222 -0.10 -9.85 4.57
CA SER A 222 -1.30 -9.66 5.40
C SER A 222 -1.24 -8.37 6.21
N LEU A 223 -2.39 -7.75 6.46
CA LEU A 223 -2.52 -6.55 7.27
C LEU A 223 -3.23 -6.88 8.58
N ILE A 224 -2.51 -6.90 9.67
CA ILE A 224 -3.05 -7.13 11.01
C ILE A 224 -3.28 -5.78 11.69
N ASN A 225 -4.55 -5.42 11.86
CA ASN A 225 -4.94 -4.23 12.62
C ASN A 225 -4.83 -4.47 14.12
N VAL A 226 -4.38 -3.45 14.83
CA VAL A 226 -4.41 -3.42 16.29
C VAL A 226 -5.69 -2.74 16.75
N ASN A 227 -6.36 -3.27 17.74
CA ASN A 227 -7.52 -2.65 18.37
C ASN A 227 -7.05 -1.63 19.40
N SER A 228 -6.53 -0.53 18.89
CA SER A 228 -5.99 0.54 19.75
C SER A 228 -7.07 1.14 20.69
N PRO A 229 -6.74 1.47 21.94
CA PRO A 229 -5.38 1.44 22.50
C PRO A 229 -4.95 0.06 23.03
N LEU A 230 -3.72 -0.35 22.69
CA LEU A 230 -2.94 -1.42 23.32
C LEU A 230 -3.65 -2.78 23.42
N ARG A 231 -4.39 -3.20 22.37
CA ARG A 231 -5.13 -4.47 22.35
C ARG A 231 -5.09 -5.16 21.00
N TYR A 232 -4.99 -6.47 21.01
CA TYR A 232 -5.17 -7.35 19.85
C TYR A 232 -6.35 -8.29 20.08
N ASP A 233 -7.30 -8.32 19.15
CA ASP A 233 -8.44 -9.24 19.19
C ASP A 233 -8.04 -10.65 18.71
N ASP A 234 -8.86 -11.64 19.08
CA ASP A 234 -8.65 -13.05 18.77
C ASP A 234 -8.65 -13.30 17.25
N ARG A 235 -9.52 -12.63 16.51
CA ARG A 235 -9.67 -12.78 15.06
C ARG A 235 -8.40 -12.36 14.31
N MET A 236 -7.85 -11.16 14.61
CA MET A 236 -6.63 -10.66 13.99
C MET A 236 -5.42 -11.50 14.38
N LEU A 237 -5.37 -11.95 15.64
CA LEU A 237 -4.30 -12.85 16.09
C LEU A 237 -4.37 -14.23 15.42
N GLY A 238 -5.57 -14.80 15.23
CA GLY A 238 -5.73 -16.04 14.49
C GLY A 238 -5.17 -15.96 13.07
N ALA A 239 -5.46 -14.87 12.34
CA ALA A 239 -4.89 -14.63 11.03
C ALA A 239 -3.37 -14.41 11.08
N LEU A 240 -2.86 -13.66 12.08
CA LEU A 240 -1.42 -13.46 12.29
C LEU A 240 -0.70 -14.80 12.49
N PHE A 241 -1.28 -15.72 13.28
CA PHE A 241 -0.71 -17.05 13.50
C PHE A 241 -0.59 -17.83 12.19
N GLU A 242 -1.66 -17.91 11.40
CA GLU A 242 -1.67 -18.66 10.14
C GLU A 242 -0.61 -18.14 9.15
N TYR A 243 -0.59 -16.83 8.92
CA TYR A 243 0.40 -16.24 8.00
C TYR A 243 1.83 -16.38 8.52
N SER A 244 2.05 -16.19 9.83
CA SER A 244 3.38 -16.32 10.41
C SER A 244 3.89 -17.76 10.33
N GLN A 245 3.06 -18.76 10.65
CA GLN A 245 3.43 -20.18 10.53
C GLN A 245 3.77 -20.57 9.10
N ALA A 246 3.04 -20.00 8.12
CA ALA A 246 3.33 -20.20 6.71
C ALA A 246 4.52 -19.35 6.19
N GLY A 247 5.19 -18.56 7.04
CA GLY A 247 6.30 -17.68 6.66
C GLY A 247 5.91 -16.52 5.75
N GLN A 248 4.62 -16.17 5.73
CA GLN A 248 4.12 -15.08 4.92
C GLN A 248 4.29 -13.73 5.64
N PRO A 249 4.62 -12.65 4.91
CA PRO A 249 4.80 -11.31 5.48
C PRO A 249 3.58 -10.80 6.24
N VAL A 250 3.83 -10.21 7.41
CA VAL A 250 2.81 -9.62 8.25
C VAL A 250 3.09 -8.12 8.42
N ILE A 251 2.13 -7.28 8.05
CA ILE A 251 2.10 -5.85 8.38
C ILE A 251 1.36 -5.69 9.70
N VAL A 252 2.02 -5.24 10.74
CA VAL A 252 1.36 -4.93 12.01
C VAL A 252 1.02 -3.44 12.02
N THR A 253 -0.27 -3.13 11.95
CA THR A 253 -0.74 -1.75 11.75
C THR A 253 -1.69 -1.31 12.85
N PRO A 254 -1.24 -0.50 13.81
CA PRO A 254 -2.13 0.27 14.65
C PRO A 254 -2.92 1.29 13.80
N PHE A 255 -4.23 1.37 14.03
CA PHE A 255 -5.05 2.48 13.57
C PHE A 255 -5.29 3.43 14.74
N LEU A 256 -4.76 4.65 14.63
CA LEU A 256 -4.78 5.61 15.72
C LEU A 256 -5.37 6.95 15.29
N MET A 257 -6.44 7.32 15.97
CA MET A 257 -7.02 8.65 15.94
C MET A 257 -6.54 9.43 17.18
N ALA A 258 -5.58 10.34 16.99
CA ALA A 258 -5.11 11.19 18.09
C ALA A 258 -6.28 11.98 18.71
N GLY A 259 -6.37 11.94 20.04
CA GLY A 259 -7.47 12.53 20.79
C GLY A 259 -8.65 11.59 21.11
N ALA A 260 -8.73 10.42 20.45
CA ALA A 260 -9.77 9.41 20.72
C ALA A 260 -9.20 8.03 21.07
N MET A 261 -8.26 7.52 20.28
CA MET A 261 -7.66 6.19 20.44
C MET A 261 -6.24 6.26 20.97
N SER A 262 -5.71 7.45 21.12
CA SER A 262 -4.38 7.76 21.63
C SER A 262 -4.37 9.17 22.24
N PRO A 263 -3.30 9.59 22.93
CA PRO A 263 -3.18 10.97 23.41
C PRO A 263 -3.35 11.99 22.27
N MET A 264 -3.80 13.22 22.60
CA MET A 264 -3.87 14.30 21.60
C MET A 264 -2.50 14.70 21.05
N GLY A 265 -1.44 14.55 21.86
CA GLY A 265 -0.08 14.84 21.43
C GLY A 265 0.43 13.80 20.43
N LEU A 266 0.79 14.23 19.22
CA LEU A 266 1.26 13.30 18.17
C LEU A 266 2.48 12.48 18.56
N ALA A 267 3.42 13.04 19.34
CA ALA A 267 4.58 12.28 19.80
C ALA A 267 4.16 11.11 20.71
N GLY A 268 3.19 11.32 21.61
CA GLY A 268 2.60 10.26 22.42
C GLY A 268 1.84 9.22 21.59
N THR A 269 1.15 9.66 20.56
CA THR A 269 0.48 8.77 19.60
C THR A 269 1.48 7.90 18.83
N VAL A 270 2.61 8.46 18.36
CA VAL A 270 3.68 7.71 17.71
C VAL A 270 4.35 6.74 18.67
N ALA A 271 4.54 7.11 19.95
CA ALA A 271 5.08 6.21 20.96
C ALA A 271 4.15 5.02 21.23
N GLN A 272 2.84 5.26 21.39
CA GLN A 272 1.83 4.20 21.55
C GLN A 272 1.79 3.29 20.32
N GLN A 273 1.72 3.87 19.11
CA GLN A 273 1.79 3.12 17.85
C GLN A 273 3.02 2.23 17.77
N THR A 274 4.17 2.77 18.19
CA THR A 274 5.43 2.02 18.18
C THR A 274 5.35 0.84 19.14
N ALA A 275 4.86 1.03 20.36
CA ALA A 275 4.70 -0.04 21.33
C ALA A 275 3.77 -1.15 20.80
N GLU A 276 2.62 -0.77 20.25
CA GLU A 276 1.66 -1.70 19.67
C GLU A 276 2.29 -2.49 18.50
N ALA A 277 2.92 -1.81 17.54
CA ALA A 277 3.53 -2.46 16.38
C ALA A 277 4.65 -3.43 16.77
N LEU A 278 5.53 -3.04 17.69
CA LEU A 278 6.65 -3.88 18.13
C LEU A 278 6.19 -5.12 18.91
N ALA A 279 5.13 -5.00 19.72
CA ALA A 279 4.55 -6.14 20.42
C ALA A 279 4.02 -7.21 19.45
N GLY A 280 3.31 -6.79 18.39
CA GLY A 280 2.84 -7.72 17.37
C GLY A 280 3.97 -8.31 16.53
N ILE A 281 4.98 -7.53 16.18
CA ILE A 281 6.17 -8.03 15.46
C ILE A 281 6.93 -9.03 16.32
N ALA A 282 7.07 -8.80 17.63
CA ALA A 282 7.69 -9.76 18.54
C ALA A 282 6.92 -11.09 18.57
N LEU A 283 5.59 -11.06 18.54
CA LEU A 283 4.77 -12.28 18.42
C LEU A 283 5.04 -13.03 17.11
N VAL A 284 5.08 -12.33 15.98
CA VAL A 284 5.41 -12.94 14.67
C VAL A 284 6.74 -13.68 14.74
N GLN A 285 7.76 -13.08 15.37
CA GLN A 285 9.08 -13.70 15.48
C GLN A 285 9.11 -14.85 16.49
N LEU A 286 8.26 -14.88 17.50
CA LEU A 286 8.08 -16.04 18.38
C LEU A 286 7.43 -17.23 17.68
N ILE A 287 6.46 -16.97 16.81
CA ILE A 287 5.75 -18.02 16.04
C ILE A 287 6.74 -18.65 15.04
N ARG A 288 7.42 -17.83 14.25
CA ARG A 288 8.41 -18.28 13.27
C ARG A 288 9.52 -17.24 13.11
N PRO A 289 10.71 -17.48 13.70
CA PRO A 289 11.83 -16.55 13.57
C PRO A 289 12.22 -16.30 12.11
N GLY A 290 12.49 -15.02 11.77
CA GLY A 290 12.86 -14.60 10.42
C GLY A 290 11.66 -14.36 9.48
N THR A 291 10.43 -14.53 9.94
CA THR A 291 9.25 -14.17 9.14
C THR A 291 9.27 -12.67 8.82
N PRO A 292 9.12 -12.28 7.54
CA PRO A 292 9.11 -10.87 7.19
C PRO A 292 8.00 -10.11 7.92
N SER A 293 8.38 -9.02 8.57
CA SER A 293 7.46 -8.18 9.35
C SER A 293 7.62 -6.74 8.93
N VAL A 294 6.51 -6.04 8.80
CA VAL A 294 6.46 -4.64 8.36
C VAL A 294 5.89 -3.79 9.49
N TYR A 295 6.62 -2.76 9.88
CA TYR A 295 6.13 -1.74 10.79
C TYR A 295 5.02 -0.95 10.09
N GLY A 296 3.79 -1.04 10.59
CA GLY A 296 2.64 -0.37 10.02
C GLY A 296 2.26 0.88 10.80
N SER A 297 1.80 1.89 10.08
CA SER A 297 1.19 3.09 10.64
C SER A 297 -0.08 3.43 9.86
N PHE A 298 -1.13 3.77 10.60
CA PHE A 298 -2.34 4.37 10.07
C PHE A 298 -2.85 5.40 11.06
N LEU A 299 -2.12 6.53 11.15
CA LEU A 299 -2.28 7.57 12.15
C LEU A 299 -2.93 8.81 11.53
N THR A 300 -3.93 9.34 12.22
CA THR A 300 -4.54 10.63 11.93
C THR A 300 -5.01 11.30 13.21
N ASN A 301 -5.59 12.49 13.13
CA ASN A 301 -6.26 13.14 14.24
C ASN A 301 -7.78 12.94 14.18
N THR A 302 -8.43 13.12 15.32
CA THR A 302 -9.89 13.17 15.42
C THR A 302 -10.37 14.60 15.12
N ASP A 303 -11.36 14.74 14.25
CA ASP A 303 -12.14 15.97 14.22
C ASP A 303 -12.98 16.04 15.50
N MET A 304 -12.62 16.97 16.38
CA MET A 304 -13.24 17.08 17.71
C MET A 304 -14.70 17.57 17.66
N GLN A 305 -15.21 17.99 16.52
CA GLN A 305 -16.62 18.40 16.35
C GLN A 305 -17.50 17.22 15.95
N SER A 306 -17.05 16.40 15.00
CA SER A 306 -17.82 15.28 14.46
C SER A 306 -17.44 13.92 15.05
N GLY A 307 -16.26 13.81 15.71
CA GLY A 307 -15.70 12.54 16.15
C GLY A 307 -15.11 11.68 15.03
N SER A 308 -15.11 12.19 13.80
CA SER A 308 -14.64 11.44 12.62
C SER A 308 -13.12 11.50 12.47
N PRO A 309 -12.50 10.49 11.82
CA PRO A 309 -11.09 10.57 11.48
C PRO A 309 -10.87 11.64 10.39
N ALA A 310 -9.89 12.53 10.62
CA ALA A 310 -9.56 13.64 9.73
C ALA A 310 -8.29 13.33 8.95
N PHE A 311 -8.44 12.75 7.75
CA PHE A 311 -7.32 12.45 6.86
C PHE A 311 -6.96 13.63 5.95
N GLY A 312 -5.72 13.67 5.49
CA GLY A 312 -5.21 14.74 4.63
C GLY A 312 -4.80 16.00 5.37
N THR A 313 -4.72 15.94 6.70
CA THR A 313 -4.34 17.05 7.58
C THR A 313 -2.82 17.18 7.76
N PRO A 314 -2.33 18.32 8.28
CA PRO A 314 -0.92 18.46 8.69
C PRO A 314 -0.48 17.39 9.70
N GLU A 315 -1.38 16.99 10.61
CA GLU A 315 -1.14 15.95 11.61
C GLU A 315 -0.90 14.60 10.95
N SER A 316 -1.71 14.25 9.93
CA SER A 316 -1.49 13.04 9.13
C SER A 316 -0.11 13.06 8.45
N ALA A 317 0.29 14.20 7.87
CA ALA A 317 1.57 14.37 7.21
C ALA A 317 2.75 14.22 8.17
N MET A 318 2.69 14.88 9.34
CA MET A 318 3.70 14.76 10.40
C MET A 318 3.76 13.34 10.95
N GLY A 319 2.60 12.69 11.14
CA GLY A 319 2.49 11.32 11.61
C GLY A 319 3.17 10.32 10.66
N ILE A 320 3.01 10.48 9.34
CA ILE A 320 3.68 9.66 8.33
C ILE A 320 5.21 9.80 8.44
N LEU A 321 5.73 11.03 8.51
CA LEU A 321 7.17 11.30 8.59
C LEU A 321 7.79 10.75 9.88
N ALA A 322 7.15 11.02 11.04
CA ALA A 322 7.62 10.53 12.33
C ALA A 322 7.60 8.99 12.40
N SER A 323 6.52 8.35 11.94
CA SER A 323 6.42 6.89 11.86
C SER A 323 7.47 6.27 10.94
N ALA A 324 7.75 6.92 9.81
CA ALA A 324 8.80 6.50 8.89
C ALA A 324 10.20 6.56 9.55
N GLN A 325 10.47 7.58 10.37
CA GLN A 325 11.72 7.66 11.13
C GLN A 325 11.81 6.53 12.19
N MET A 326 10.71 6.24 12.90
CA MET A 326 10.67 5.13 13.85
C MET A 326 10.91 3.78 13.15
N ALA A 327 10.29 3.52 12.01
CA ALA A 327 10.53 2.30 11.23
C ALA A 327 12.01 2.16 10.82
N ARG A 328 12.64 3.25 10.37
CA ARG A 328 14.09 3.28 10.06
C ARG A 328 14.97 3.06 11.29
N HIS A 329 14.57 3.59 12.46
CA HIS A 329 15.26 3.37 13.73
C HIS A 329 15.34 1.86 14.05
N TYR A 330 14.25 1.11 13.83
CA TYR A 330 14.21 -0.34 14.03
C TYR A 330 14.67 -1.16 12.81
N LYS A 331 15.08 -0.51 11.73
CA LYS A 331 15.50 -1.16 10.47
C LYS A 331 14.42 -2.06 9.86
N LEU A 332 13.17 -1.73 10.04
CA LEU A 332 12.02 -2.45 9.51
C LEU A 332 11.51 -1.80 8.21
N PRO A 333 10.98 -2.59 7.27
CA PRO A 333 10.16 -2.04 6.20
C PRO A 333 8.96 -1.28 6.79
N PHE A 334 8.54 -0.23 6.12
CA PHE A 334 7.47 0.64 6.61
C PHE A 334 6.25 0.62 5.69
N ARG A 335 5.07 0.39 6.29
CA ARG A 335 3.76 0.59 5.66
C ARG A 335 3.12 1.85 6.21
N GLY A 336 2.72 2.77 5.33
CA GLY A 336 2.04 4.01 5.73
C GLY A 336 1.66 4.86 4.53
N GLY A 337 1.15 6.04 4.79
CA GLY A 337 0.80 7.00 3.76
C GLY A 337 -0.32 6.55 2.82
N GLY A 338 -0.34 7.12 1.63
CA GLY A 338 -1.34 6.90 0.60
C GLY A 338 -2.06 8.19 0.19
N ALA A 339 -2.94 8.09 -0.80
CA ALA A 339 -3.76 9.20 -1.29
C ALA A 339 -5.01 9.42 -0.41
N LEU A 340 -4.78 9.66 0.88
CA LEU A 340 -5.80 9.73 1.91
C LEU A 340 -6.54 11.07 1.88
N THR A 341 -7.86 11.02 2.06
CA THR A 341 -8.72 12.22 2.08
C THR A 341 -9.99 11.99 2.88
N SER A 342 -10.52 13.04 3.47
CA SER A 342 -11.84 13.08 4.11
C SER A 342 -12.95 13.56 3.15
N SER A 343 -12.62 13.97 1.91
CA SER A 343 -13.60 14.38 0.92
C SER A 343 -14.53 13.23 0.52
N LYS A 344 -15.79 13.57 0.18
CA LYS A 344 -16.86 12.67 -0.25
C LYS A 344 -16.97 12.58 -1.76
N ALA A 345 -16.16 13.38 -2.48
CA ALA A 345 -16.16 13.48 -3.93
C ALA A 345 -14.71 13.61 -4.45
N PRO A 346 -14.43 13.25 -5.70
CA PRO A 346 -13.11 13.43 -6.32
C PRO A 346 -12.87 14.90 -6.73
N ASP A 347 -12.97 15.81 -5.77
CA ASP A 347 -12.91 17.25 -5.92
C ASP A 347 -11.53 17.85 -5.58
N ALA A 348 -11.47 19.18 -5.45
CA ALA A 348 -10.25 19.88 -5.08
C ALA A 348 -9.75 19.46 -3.68
N GLN A 349 -10.68 19.23 -2.71
CA GLN A 349 -10.33 18.76 -1.38
C GLN A 349 -9.65 17.40 -1.47
N ALA A 350 -10.21 16.46 -2.20
CA ALA A 350 -9.65 15.14 -2.39
C ALA A 350 -8.23 15.21 -2.98
N ALA A 351 -7.99 16.12 -3.92
CA ALA A 351 -6.70 16.28 -4.58
C ALA A 351 -5.62 16.84 -3.64
N TYR A 352 -5.89 17.96 -2.91
CA TYR A 352 -4.87 18.56 -2.05
C TYR A 352 -4.61 17.74 -0.78
N GLU A 353 -5.63 17.09 -0.19
CA GLU A 353 -5.46 16.19 0.96
C GLU A 353 -4.63 14.96 0.59
N SER A 354 -4.89 14.36 -0.58
CA SER A 354 -4.09 13.25 -1.09
C SER A 354 -2.65 13.64 -1.31
N MET A 355 -2.38 14.81 -1.90
CA MET A 355 -1.00 15.30 -2.09
C MET A 355 -0.33 15.64 -0.76
N MET A 356 -1.09 16.15 0.25
CA MET A 356 -0.58 16.40 1.60
C MET A 356 -0.10 15.11 2.28
N CYS A 357 -0.70 13.96 1.99
CA CYS A 357 -0.25 12.66 2.49
C CYS A 357 0.81 12.02 1.59
N MET A 358 0.72 12.16 0.26
CA MET A 358 1.63 11.49 -0.67
C MET A 358 3.05 12.08 -0.65
N TRP A 359 3.22 13.40 -0.52
CA TRP A 359 4.57 13.97 -0.39
C TRP A 359 5.33 13.44 0.84
N PRO A 360 4.77 13.46 2.06
CA PRO A 360 5.39 12.82 3.23
C PRO A 360 5.65 11.32 3.03
N THR A 361 4.75 10.61 2.32
CA THR A 361 4.92 9.20 1.98
C THR A 361 6.22 8.99 1.18
N ILE A 362 6.44 9.77 0.14
CA ILE A 362 7.64 9.68 -0.70
C ILE A 362 8.87 10.17 0.07
N LEU A 363 8.79 11.33 0.73
CA LEU A 363 9.90 11.89 1.50
C LEU A 363 10.28 11.04 2.71
N GLY A 364 9.32 10.37 3.35
CA GLY A 364 9.53 9.43 4.45
C GLY A 364 10.12 8.08 4.03
N ARG A 365 10.18 7.77 2.72
CA ARG A 365 10.57 6.45 2.17
C ARG A 365 9.68 5.33 2.65
N VAL A 366 8.36 5.50 2.54
CA VAL A 366 7.40 4.43 2.79
C VAL A 366 7.63 3.29 1.79
N ASN A 367 7.74 2.05 2.27
CA ASN A 367 8.03 0.89 1.43
C ASN A 367 6.77 0.22 0.88
N PHE A 368 5.66 0.23 1.63
CA PHE A 368 4.38 -0.29 1.20
C PHE A 368 3.31 0.79 1.37
N VAL A 369 2.90 1.39 0.26
CA VAL A 369 1.91 2.47 0.21
C VAL A 369 0.55 1.84 -0.06
N LEU A 370 -0.18 1.53 0.99
CA LEU A 370 -1.57 1.10 0.90
C LEU A 370 -2.46 2.35 0.75
N HIS A 371 -3.61 2.21 0.11
CA HIS A 371 -4.50 3.33 -0.24
C HIS A 371 -3.87 4.32 -1.24
N ALA A 372 -2.98 3.84 -2.12
CA ALA A 372 -2.32 4.69 -3.09
C ALA A 372 -3.27 5.23 -4.17
N ALA A 373 -4.45 4.61 -4.39
CA ALA A 373 -5.44 5.06 -5.36
C ALA A 373 -6.87 4.66 -4.96
N GLY A 374 -7.83 5.56 -5.13
CA GLY A 374 -9.27 5.29 -5.04
C GLY A 374 -9.95 5.63 -3.71
N TRP A 375 -9.23 6.17 -2.72
CA TRP A 375 -9.74 6.46 -1.39
C TRP A 375 -10.55 7.75 -1.29
N LEU A 376 -11.73 7.67 -0.64
CA LEU A 376 -12.58 8.82 -0.26
C LEU A 376 -13.21 8.58 1.13
N GLU A 377 -13.86 9.63 1.67
CA GLU A 377 -14.73 9.60 2.85
C GLU A 377 -14.07 8.90 4.06
N SER A 378 -12.79 9.18 4.34
CA SER A 378 -12.09 8.64 5.51
C SER A 378 -12.22 7.12 5.66
N ALA A 379 -12.03 6.34 4.60
CA ALA A 379 -12.13 4.88 4.49
C ALA A 379 -13.52 4.29 4.20
N LEU A 380 -14.56 5.10 4.07
CA LEU A 380 -15.90 4.57 3.85
C LEU A 380 -16.26 4.41 2.37
N LEU A 381 -15.51 5.05 1.47
CA LEU A 381 -15.89 5.14 0.06
C LEU A 381 -14.69 4.88 -0.86
N ALA A 382 -14.86 3.99 -1.84
CA ALA A 382 -13.98 3.87 -3.00
C ALA A 382 -14.59 4.58 -4.20
N SER A 383 -13.77 5.23 -5.04
CA SER A 383 -14.23 5.89 -6.26
C SER A 383 -13.42 5.47 -7.47
N TYR A 384 -14.13 5.18 -8.56
CA TYR A 384 -13.53 4.88 -9.85
C TYR A 384 -12.77 6.07 -10.42
N GLU A 385 -13.35 7.28 -10.37
CA GLU A 385 -12.70 8.50 -10.83
C GLU A 385 -11.50 8.87 -9.96
N LYS A 386 -11.65 8.75 -8.62
CA LYS A 386 -10.56 9.02 -7.68
C LYS A 386 -9.38 8.08 -7.91
N PHE A 387 -9.63 6.80 -8.23
CA PHE A 387 -8.57 5.85 -8.59
C PHE A 387 -7.73 6.37 -9.75
N ILE A 388 -8.35 6.88 -10.81
CA ILE A 388 -7.65 7.43 -11.98
C ILE A 388 -6.91 8.73 -11.64
N ILE A 389 -7.52 9.61 -10.83
CA ILE A 389 -6.90 10.86 -10.39
C ILE A 389 -5.64 10.57 -9.55
N ASP A 390 -5.73 9.60 -8.66
CA ASP A 390 -4.58 9.18 -7.85
C ASP A 390 -3.49 8.51 -8.70
N VAL A 391 -3.87 7.71 -9.69
CA VAL A 391 -2.90 7.15 -10.65
C VAL A 391 -2.16 8.25 -11.41
N GLU A 392 -2.81 9.37 -11.76
CA GLU A 392 -2.12 10.54 -12.31
C GLU A 392 -1.07 11.08 -11.34
N GLN A 393 -1.41 11.23 -10.05
CA GLN A 393 -0.44 11.65 -9.02
C GLN A 393 0.72 10.65 -8.89
N LEU A 394 0.42 9.36 -8.87
CA LEU A 394 1.45 8.31 -8.84
C LEU A 394 2.39 8.39 -10.05
N ARG A 395 1.88 8.69 -11.25
CA ARG A 395 2.68 8.89 -12.45
C ARG A 395 3.60 10.11 -12.34
N MET A 396 3.16 11.19 -11.67
CA MET A 396 4.01 12.35 -11.38
C MET A 396 5.18 11.95 -10.46
N PHE A 397 4.90 11.17 -9.39
CA PHE A 397 5.94 10.66 -8.49
C PHE A 397 6.88 9.68 -9.19
N GLU A 398 6.35 8.77 -10.02
CA GLU A 398 7.16 7.87 -10.85
C GLU A 398 8.14 8.65 -11.73
N TRP A 399 7.67 9.75 -12.35
CA TRP A 399 8.53 10.63 -13.15
C TRP A 399 9.62 11.28 -12.31
N ILE A 400 9.28 11.83 -11.14
CA ILE A 400 10.25 12.46 -10.23
C ILE A 400 11.32 11.44 -9.80
N LEU A 401 10.90 10.25 -9.38
CA LEU A 401 11.81 9.22 -8.86
C LEU A 401 12.66 8.56 -9.95
N GLY A 402 12.08 8.38 -11.14
CA GLY A 402 12.73 7.72 -12.27
C GLY A 402 13.57 8.65 -13.14
N HIS A 403 13.03 9.83 -13.44
CA HIS A 403 13.69 10.83 -14.27
C HIS A 403 14.69 11.67 -13.46
N GLY A 404 14.27 12.18 -12.32
CA GLY A 404 15.06 13.08 -11.49
C GLY A 404 15.38 14.41 -12.20
N LEU A 405 16.49 15.04 -11.81
CA LEU A 405 17.06 16.20 -12.47
C LEU A 405 18.42 15.79 -13.05
N PRO A 406 18.54 15.51 -14.36
CA PRO A 406 19.82 15.15 -14.97
C PRO A 406 20.80 16.33 -14.93
N VAL A 407 21.97 16.11 -14.34
CA VAL A 407 23.07 17.10 -14.29
C VAL A 407 24.26 16.48 -15.03
N ASP A 408 24.06 16.28 -16.32
CA ASP A 408 25.06 15.79 -17.26
C ASP A 408 25.17 16.76 -18.47
N GLU A 409 26.01 16.46 -19.42
CA GLU A 409 26.23 17.29 -20.60
C GLU A 409 24.95 17.56 -21.40
N GLU A 410 24.12 16.52 -21.57
CA GLU A 410 22.85 16.62 -22.28
C GLU A 410 21.80 17.40 -21.47
N GLY A 411 21.70 17.18 -20.17
CA GLY A 411 20.78 17.93 -19.29
C GLY A 411 21.16 19.39 -19.09
N LEU A 412 22.45 19.71 -19.11
CA LEU A 412 22.96 21.08 -19.04
C LEU A 412 22.87 21.84 -20.40
N ALA A 413 22.84 21.09 -21.51
CA ALA A 413 22.57 21.57 -22.86
C ALA A 413 23.34 22.85 -23.27
N MET A 414 24.63 22.92 -22.95
CA MET A 414 25.46 24.13 -23.18
C MET A 414 25.56 24.50 -24.66
N ASP A 415 25.52 23.51 -25.55
CA ASP A 415 25.55 23.74 -27.00
C ASP A 415 24.27 24.44 -27.50
N ALA A 416 23.10 24.04 -26.96
CA ALA A 416 21.85 24.74 -27.25
C ALA A 416 21.85 26.18 -26.72
N LEU A 417 22.47 26.44 -25.57
CA LEU A 417 22.65 27.79 -25.05
C LEU A 417 23.53 28.66 -25.99
N ARG A 418 24.62 28.08 -26.55
CA ARG A 418 25.46 28.74 -27.53
C ARG A 418 24.75 28.97 -28.86
N GLU A 419 23.97 27.99 -29.34
CA GLU A 419 23.18 28.07 -30.57
C GLU A 419 22.18 29.24 -30.52
N VAL A 420 21.42 29.34 -29.41
CA VAL A 420 20.32 30.31 -29.27
C VAL A 420 20.81 31.69 -28.88
N GLY A 421 21.77 31.81 -27.99
CA GLY A 421 22.31 33.07 -27.50
C GLY A 421 21.30 33.93 -26.72
N PRO A 422 21.75 35.14 -26.30
CA PRO A 422 20.89 36.05 -25.55
C PRO A 422 19.70 36.58 -26.39
N GLY A 423 18.48 36.50 -25.82
CA GLY A 423 17.27 37.03 -26.45
C GLY A 423 16.62 36.13 -27.53
N GLY A 424 17.22 34.99 -27.84
CA GLY A 424 16.63 34.00 -28.75
C GLY A 424 15.55 33.12 -28.11
N HIS A 425 15.13 32.09 -28.82
CA HIS A 425 14.17 31.08 -28.30
C HIS A 425 14.58 29.66 -28.68
N PHE A 426 14.31 28.71 -27.81
CA PHE A 426 14.75 27.29 -27.94
C PHE A 426 13.84 26.41 -28.77
N LEU A 427 12.66 26.87 -29.20
CA LEU A 427 11.67 25.99 -29.88
C LEU A 427 12.22 25.35 -31.18
N GLY A 428 13.15 26.02 -31.86
CA GLY A 428 13.80 25.52 -33.07
C GLY A 428 15.18 24.90 -32.85
N ALA A 429 15.73 24.98 -31.63
CA ALA A 429 17.07 24.47 -31.35
C ALA A 429 17.14 22.95 -31.52
N GLU A 430 18.28 22.46 -31.96
CA GLU A 430 18.50 21.04 -32.21
C GLU A 430 18.25 20.18 -30.97
N HIS A 431 18.70 20.63 -29.80
CA HIS A 431 18.42 19.98 -28.51
C HIS A 431 16.92 19.84 -28.24
N THR A 432 16.13 20.91 -28.41
CA THR A 432 14.68 20.89 -28.26
C THR A 432 14.04 19.89 -29.22
N MET A 433 14.47 19.87 -30.48
CA MET A 433 13.94 18.96 -31.49
C MET A 433 14.24 17.50 -31.20
N ARG A 434 15.36 17.20 -30.53
CA ARG A 434 15.65 15.84 -30.05
C ARG A 434 14.74 15.42 -28.89
N HIS A 435 14.40 16.33 -27.97
CA HIS A 435 13.80 16.03 -26.68
C HIS A 435 12.32 16.41 -26.52
N TYR A 436 11.71 17.18 -27.42
CA TYR A 436 10.35 17.73 -27.23
C TYR A 436 9.27 16.67 -26.96
N ARG A 437 9.50 15.42 -27.32
CA ARG A 437 8.54 14.32 -27.07
C ARG A 437 8.74 13.62 -25.73
N THR A 438 9.92 13.68 -25.16
CA THR A 438 10.34 12.84 -24.02
C THR A 438 10.94 13.63 -22.87
N GLY A 439 11.27 14.90 -23.07
CA GLY A 439 11.97 15.73 -22.08
C GLY A 439 11.12 16.20 -20.92
N PHE A 440 9.78 16.14 -21.05
CA PHE A 440 8.86 16.56 -20.00
C PHE A 440 7.81 15.51 -19.69
N TYR A 441 7.33 15.52 -18.44
CA TYR A 441 6.17 14.74 -18.04
C TYR A 441 4.96 15.06 -18.92
N ARG A 442 4.25 14.02 -19.35
CA ARG A 442 3.00 14.17 -20.09
C ARG A 442 1.84 13.71 -19.23
N PRO A 443 0.96 14.63 -18.84
CA PRO A 443 -0.25 14.28 -18.09
C PRO A 443 -1.11 13.26 -18.84
N TRP A 444 -1.74 12.39 -18.10
CA TRP A 444 -2.66 11.40 -18.61
C TRP A 444 -4.12 11.92 -18.67
N ILE A 445 -4.49 12.69 -17.64
CA ILE A 445 -5.84 13.25 -17.48
C ILE A 445 -5.86 14.78 -17.35
N SER A 446 -4.76 15.40 -16.91
CA SER A 446 -4.71 16.85 -16.72
C SER A 446 -4.52 17.58 -18.05
N SER A 447 -5.21 18.72 -18.24
CA SER A 447 -5.07 19.55 -19.43
C SER A 447 -4.05 20.68 -19.22
N THR A 448 -3.12 20.83 -20.16
CA THR A 448 -2.18 21.95 -20.27
C THR A 448 -2.52 22.85 -21.46
N GLU A 449 -3.65 22.63 -22.09
CA GLU A 449 -4.12 23.40 -23.24
C GLU A 449 -4.48 24.83 -22.85
N ASN A 450 -4.38 25.78 -23.80
CA ASN A 450 -4.95 27.11 -23.59
C ASN A 450 -6.49 27.05 -23.54
N PHE A 451 -7.11 28.11 -23.00
CA PHE A 451 -8.56 28.16 -22.76
C PHE A 451 -9.39 27.89 -24.04
N ASP A 452 -9.04 28.53 -25.16
CA ASP A 452 -9.80 28.38 -26.42
C ASP A 452 -9.75 26.95 -26.96
N ARG A 453 -8.61 26.31 -26.83
CA ARG A 453 -8.44 24.93 -27.24
C ARG A 453 -9.15 23.96 -26.30
N TRP A 454 -9.03 24.15 -24.97
CA TRP A 454 -9.75 23.38 -23.97
C TRP A 454 -11.27 23.49 -24.20
N GLN A 455 -11.78 24.70 -24.48
CA GLN A 455 -13.19 24.93 -24.79
C GLN A 455 -13.63 24.19 -26.06
N ARG A 456 -12.83 24.21 -27.13
CA ARG A 456 -13.12 23.47 -28.37
C ARG A 456 -13.17 21.97 -28.16
N PHE A 457 -12.45 21.41 -27.21
CA PHE A 457 -12.47 19.99 -26.84
C PHE A 457 -13.50 19.64 -25.75
N GLY A 458 -14.48 20.53 -25.51
CA GLY A 458 -15.66 20.23 -24.69
C GLY A 458 -15.54 20.66 -23.24
N SER A 459 -14.56 21.49 -22.85
CA SER A 459 -14.41 22.05 -21.49
C SER A 459 -14.44 20.96 -20.39
N ARG A 460 -13.81 19.82 -20.66
CA ARG A 460 -13.90 18.65 -19.76
C ARG A 460 -13.06 18.89 -18.50
N THR A 461 -13.67 18.64 -17.34
CA THR A 461 -13.00 18.65 -16.04
C THR A 461 -12.22 17.35 -15.85
N THR A 462 -11.29 17.34 -14.89
CA THR A 462 -10.46 16.17 -14.60
C THR A 462 -11.27 14.92 -14.23
N GLU A 463 -12.36 15.10 -13.48
CA GLU A 463 -13.25 13.99 -13.08
C GLU A 463 -14.00 13.37 -14.27
N VAL A 464 -14.43 14.19 -15.25
CA VAL A 464 -15.06 13.70 -16.49
C VAL A 464 -14.07 12.89 -17.31
N VAL A 465 -12.82 13.37 -17.45
CA VAL A 465 -11.77 12.65 -18.14
C VAL A 465 -11.43 11.35 -17.39
N ALA A 466 -11.41 11.39 -16.05
CA ALA A 466 -11.17 10.20 -15.24
C ALA A 466 -12.26 9.14 -15.43
N ALA A 467 -13.54 9.57 -15.53
CA ALA A 467 -14.66 8.67 -15.82
C ALA A 467 -14.54 7.98 -17.19
N GLU A 468 -14.12 8.71 -18.22
CA GLU A 468 -13.84 8.10 -19.53
C GLU A 468 -12.66 7.10 -19.43
N ARG A 469 -11.62 7.40 -18.65
CA ARG A 469 -10.41 6.59 -18.55
C ARG A 469 -10.64 5.28 -17.81
N TRP A 470 -11.35 5.24 -16.70
CA TRP A 470 -11.58 3.97 -16.02
C TRP A 470 -12.44 3.03 -16.88
N LYS A 471 -13.44 3.57 -17.61
CA LYS A 471 -14.24 2.78 -18.56
C LYS A 471 -13.37 2.20 -19.68
N GLN A 472 -12.47 3.03 -20.23
CA GLN A 472 -11.52 2.58 -21.25
C GLN A 472 -10.60 1.49 -20.70
N LEU A 473 -10.07 1.63 -19.49
CA LEU A 473 -9.20 0.61 -18.87
C LEU A 473 -9.91 -0.74 -18.73
N LEU A 474 -11.20 -0.72 -18.33
CA LEU A 474 -11.97 -1.95 -18.20
C LEU A 474 -12.30 -2.57 -19.58
N ALA A 475 -12.60 -1.74 -20.58
CA ALA A 475 -12.88 -2.21 -21.94
C ALA A 475 -11.63 -2.78 -22.65
N GLU A 476 -10.45 -2.20 -22.38
CA GLU A 476 -9.16 -2.61 -22.96
C GLU A 476 -8.33 -3.48 -21.99
N TYR A 477 -8.96 -4.02 -20.96
CA TYR A 477 -8.31 -4.76 -19.89
C TYR A 477 -7.36 -5.85 -20.44
N PRO A 478 -6.07 -5.82 -20.03
CA PRO A 478 -5.10 -6.80 -20.46
C PRO A 478 -5.19 -8.06 -19.60
N ASP A 479 -6.11 -8.98 -19.92
CA ASP A 479 -6.26 -10.22 -19.16
C ASP A 479 -4.93 -10.99 -19.10
N PRO A 480 -4.33 -11.17 -17.91
CA PRO A 480 -3.08 -11.90 -17.78
C PRO A 480 -3.24 -13.41 -17.98
N GLY A 481 -4.49 -13.89 -18.03
CA GLY A 481 -4.82 -15.31 -18.06
C GLY A 481 -4.45 -16.05 -16.76
N ILE A 482 -4.96 -17.25 -16.63
CA ILE A 482 -4.57 -18.24 -15.63
C ILE A 482 -4.54 -19.61 -16.30
N ASP A 483 -3.69 -20.52 -15.85
CA ASP A 483 -3.69 -21.90 -16.36
C ASP A 483 -5.06 -22.54 -16.14
N PRO A 484 -5.68 -23.16 -17.17
CA PRO A 484 -7.02 -23.73 -17.03
C PRO A 484 -7.14 -24.81 -15.96
N GLY A 485 -6.10 -25.61 -15.71
CA GLY A 485 -6.08 -26.60 -14.66
C GLY A 485 -6.06 -25.98 -13.27
N VAL A 486 -5.27 -24.92 -13.10
CA VAL A 486 -5.24 -24.13 -11.86
C VAL A 486 -6.58 -23.44 -11.61
N ASP A 487 -7.21 -22.88 -12.63
CA ASP A 487 -8.52 -22.23 -12.53
C ASP A 487 -9.61 -23.23 -12.07
N GLU A 488 -9.62 -24.43 -12.64
CA GLU A 488 -10.57 -25.49 -12.27
C GLU A 488 -10.33 -25.99 -10.84
N GLU A 489 -9.06 -26.12 -10.42
CA GLU A 489 -8.71 -26.54 -9.06
C GLU A 489 -9.14 -25.48 -8.05
N LEU A 490 -8.92 -24.18 -8.32
CA LEU A 490 -9.41 -23.09 -7.48
C LEU A 490 -10.94 -23.10 -7.34
N LYS A 491 -11.68 -23.27 -8.45
CA LYS A 491 -13.15 -23.33 -8.42
C LYS A 491 -13.66 -24.54 -7.63
N THR A 492 -13.00 -25.68 -7.77
CA THR A 492 -13.33 -26.90 -7.03
C THR A 492 -13.09 -26.69 -5.53
N PHE A 493 -11.96 -26.08 -5.17
CA PHE A 493 -11.66 -25.73 -3.78
C PHE A 493 -12.73 -24.80 -3.19
N ILE A 494 -13.05 -23.71 -3.90
CA ILE A 494 -14.06 -22.72 -3.48
C ILE A 494 -15.42 -23.37 -3.28
N ALA A 495 -15.89 -24.19 -4.22
CA ALA A 495 -17.18 -24.87 -4.13
C ALA A 495 -17.26 -25.79 -2.91
N ARG A 496 -16.19 -26.56 -2.66
CA ARG A 496 -16.07 -27.40 -1.46
C ARG A 496 -16.11 -26.56 -0.19
N ARG A 497 -15.28 -25.51 -0.09
CA ARG A 497 -15.19 -24.68 1.11
C ARG A 497 -16.49 -23.93 1.41
N LYS A 498 -17.19 -23.43 0.39
CA LYS A 498 -18.52 -22.82 0.56
C LYS A 498 -19.53 -23.80 1.14
N THR A 499 -19.46 -25.08 0.75
CA THR A 499 -20.33 -26.14 1.30
C THR A 499 -19.98 -26.46 2.76
N GLU A 500 -18.68 -26.58 3.07
CA GLU A 500 -18.19 -26.83 4.43
C GLU A 500 -18.59 -25.70 5.39
N ILE A 501 -18.31 -24.45 5.04
CA ILE A 501 -18.66 -23.28 5.85
C ILE A 501 -20.19 -23.14 6.01
N GLY A 502 -20.95 -23.36 4.95
CA GLY A 502 -22.42 -23.30 5.02
C GLY A 502 -23.06 -24.45 5.80
N ALA A 503 -22.36 -25.56 6.04
CA ALA A 503 -22.82 -26.64 6.86
C ALA A 503 -22.56 -26.40 8.36
N ASP A 504 -21.58 -25.52 8.68
CA ASP A 504 -21.20 -25.17 10.06
C ASP A 504 -21.90 -23.88 10.56
N ALA A 505 -22.64 -23.17 9.68
CA ALA A 505 -23.37 -21.92 9.96
C ALA A 505 -24.85 -22.22 10.28
#